data_9675288f02ee526851b90f8a4d6c9a75
#
_entry.id   9675288f02ee526851b90f8a4d6c9a75
#
_cell.length_a   1.000
_cell.length_b   1.000
_cell.length_c   1.000
_cell.angle_alpha   90.00
_cell.angle_beta   90.00
_cell.angle_gamma   90.00
#
_symmetry.space_group_name_H-M   'P 1'
#
loop_
_entity.id
_entity.type
_entity.pdbx_description
1 polymer ?
#
loop_
_entity_poly.entity_id
_entity_poly.type
_entity_poly.pdbx_seq_one_letter_code
_entity_poly.pdbx_strand_id
1 'polypeptide(L)'
;DYVGMGAVFHTSTKKDAKDMSRETLLELAGMMEDIPVVAIGGISYDNCDYLKDTGVDGIAVVSAIFASDDCALATRKLFVKTRELFGKKRNIIMDMDGTLADSMPFWKKSAREYAILRGADIPDNFDEITGVMDLNDYAEYVKNVLGIDTNLEQITEAAVEIMNKH
;
A
#
# COMPACT_ATOMS: atom_id res chain seq x y z
N ASP A 1 2.17 -2.62 -16.22
CA ASP A 1 2.91 -2.96 -14.99
C ASP A 1 3.97 -1.89 -14.71
N TYR A 2 4.45 -1.80 -13.49
CA TYR A 2 5.46 -0.84 -13.05
C TYR A 2 6.30 -1.45 -11.92
N VAL A 3 7.45 -0.84 -11.62
CA VAL A 3 8.31 -1.23 -10.50
C VAL A 3 8.35 -0.12 -9.46
N GLY A 4 8.08 -0.46 -8.19
CA GLY A 4 8.30 0.43 -7.05
C GLY A 4 9.74 0.35 -6.56
N MET A 5 10.44 1.49 -6.48
CA MET A 5 11.80 1.58 -5.96
C MET A 5 11.85 2.41 -4.68
N GLY A 6 12.38 1.82 -3.60
CA GLY A 6 12.52 2.51 -2.30
C GLY A 6 13.05 1.60 -1.19
N ALA A 7 13.16 2.13 0.04
CA ALA A 7 12.77 3.50 0.41
C ALA A 7 13.79 4.53 -0.07
N VAL A 8 13.32 5.61 -0.70
CA VAL A 8 14.23 6.68 -1.14
C VAL A 8 14.70 7.50 0.07
N PHE A 9 13.81 7.78 1.01
CA PHE A 9 14.14 8.45 2.26
C PHE A 9 13.61 7.63 3.43
N HIS A 10 14.17 7.88 4.60
CA HIS A 10 13.69 7.25 5.83
C HIS A 10 12.18 7.45 6.01
N THR A 11 11.50 6.37 6.40
CA THR A 11 10.04 6.39 6.59
C THR A 11 9.67 5.71 7.89
N SER A 12 8.73 6.29 8.62
CA SER A 12 8.17 5.70 9.82
C SER A 12 7.29 4.47 9.54
N THR A 13 6.85 4.31 8.29
CA THR A 13 5.96 3.21 7.86
C THR A 13 6.67 1.86 7.79
N LYS A 14 7.99 1.85 7.50
CA LYS A 14 8.83 0.64 7.50
C LYS A 14 10.15 0.94 8.19
N LYS A 15 10.30 0.52 9.45
CA LYS A 15 11.45 0.81 10.31
C LYS A 15 12.78 0.21 9.82
N ASP A 16 12.72 -0.86 9.03
CA ASP A 16 13.90 -1.61 8.55
C ASP A 16 14.34 -1.19 7.13
N ALA A 17 13.66 -0.23 6.51
CA ALA A 17 14.01 0.25 5.18
C ALA A 17 15.27 1.13 5.26
N LYS A 18 16.30 0.75 4.48
CA LYS A 18 17.49 1.57 4.28
C LYS A 18 17.23 2.61 3.22
N ASP A 19 17.74 3.81 3.43
CA ASP A 19 17.67 4.90 2.45
C ASP A 19 18.44 4.52 1.19
N MET A 20 17.86 4.80 0.03
CA MET A 20 18.47 4.53 -1.26
C MET A 20 19.27 5.75 -1.74
N SER A 21 20.53 5.56 -2.07
CA SER A 21 21.32 6.65 -2.63
C SER A 21 20.83 7.06 -4.02
N ARG A 22 21.11 8.30 -4.41
CA ARG A 22 20.74 8.81 -5.73
C ARG A 22 21.42 8.04 -6.85
N GLU A 23 22.66 7.61 -6.63
CA GLU A 23 23.45 6.81 -7.56
C GLU A 23 22.81 5.43 -7.79
N THR A 24 22.39 4.77 -6.71
CA THR A 24 21.68 3.48 -6.78
C THR A 24 20.35 3.62 -7.51
N LEU A 25 19.61 4.73 -7.25
CA LEU A 25 18.34 4.97 -7.92
C LEU A 25 18.52 5.18 -9.43
N LEU A 26 19.54 5.95 -9.83
CA LEU A 26 19.92 6.16 -11.23
C LEU A 26 20.28 4.84 -11.94
N GLU A 27 21.11 4.03 -11.30
CA GLU A 27 21.56 2.76 -11.85
C GLU A 27 20.38 1.80 -12.05
N LEU A 28 19.55 1.61 -11.02
CA LEU A 28 18.42 0.71 -11.08
C LEU A 28 17.32 1.20 -12.04
N ALA A 29 17.03 2.48 -12.06
CA ALA A 29 16.05 3.04 -13.01
C ALA A 29 16.56 2.91 -14.45
N GLY A 30 17.86 3.09 -14.69
CA GLY A 30 18.46 2.90 -16.00
C GLY A 30 18.42 1.46 -16.52
N MET A 31 18.31 0.47 -15.63
CA MET A 31 18.15 -0.95 -16.02
C MET A 31 16.73 -1.29 -16.47
N MET A 32 15.73 -0.42 -16.20
CA MET A 32 14.31 -0.65 -16.44
C MET A 32 13.83 0.07 -17.71
N GLU A 33 14.47 -0.21 -18.88
CA GLU A 33 14.26 0.54 -20.12
C GLU A 33 12.79 0.64 -20.57
N ASP A 34 12.01 -0.43 -20.36
CA ASP A 34 10.61 -0.53 -20.84
C ASP A 34 9.57 -0.59 -19.69
N ILE A 35 10.00 -0.54 -18.44
CA ILE A 35 9.11 -0.67 -17.29
C ILE A 35 9.11 0.64 -16.50
N PRO A 36 7.94 1.31 -16.34
CA PRO A 36 7.85 2.52 -15.54
C PRO A 36 8.35 2.31 -14.10
N VAL A 37 9.14 3.26 -13.61
CA VAL A 37 9.69 3.25 -12.26
C VAL A 37 9.00 4.27 -11.38
N VAL A 38 8.49 3.82 -10.25
CA VAL A 38 7.82 4.66 -9.25
C VAL A 38 8.65 4.70 -7.98
N ALA A 39 9.16 5.86 -7.61
CA ALA A 39 9.89 6.04 -6.36
C ALA A 39 8.93 6.06 -5.17
N ILE A 40 9.30 5.36 -4.09
CA ILE A 40 8.49 5.24 -2.86
C ILE A 40 9.37 5.36 -1.61
N GLY A 41 8.76 5.82 -0.52
CA GLY A 41 9.35 5.90 0.82
C GLY A 41 9.85 7.27 1.19
N GLY A 42 9.22 7.89 2.19
CA GLY A 42 9.60 9.16 2.79
C GLY A 42 9.59 10.39 1.88
N ILE A 43 8.99 10.29 0.69
CA ILE A 43 8.94 11.37 -0.30
C ILE A 43 7.87 12.38 0.13
N SER A 44 8.24 13.67 0.02
CA SER A 44 7.39 14.81 0.32
C SER A 44 7.56 15.94 -0.71
N TYR A 45 6.76 16.98 -0.61
CA TYR A 45 6.91 18.19 -1.44
C TYR A 45 8.31 18.80 -1.33
N ASP A 46 8.89 18.80 -0.13
CA ASP A 46 10.15 19.49 0.17
C ASP A 46 11.40 18.73 -0.30
N ASN A 47 11.29 17.41 -0.48
CA ASN A 47 12.43 16.57 -0.83
C ASN A 47 12.35 15.92 -2.23
N CYS A 48 11.20 15.98 -2.91
CA CYS A 48 11.01 15.29 -4.20
C CYS A 48 11.90 15.81 -5.34
N ASP A 49 12.48 17.01 -5.23
CA ASP A 49 13.48 17.52 -6.19
C ASP A 49 14.71 16.58 -6.32
N TYR A 50 15.00 15.81 -5.29
CA TYR A 50 16.06 14.79 -5.30
C TYR A 50 15.90 13.78 -6.44
N LEU A 51 14.66 13.54 -6.87
CA LEU A 51 14.32 12.58 -7.92
C LEU A 51 14.47 13.14 -9.33
N LYS A 52 14.80 14.42 -9.47
CA LYS A 52 14.98 15.04 -10.78
C LYS A 52 16.12 14.37 -11.55
N ASP A 53 15.87 14.04 -12.81
CA ASP A 53 16.83 13.43 -13.72
C ASP A 53 17.40 12.07 -13.24
N THR A 54 16.64 11.31 -12.45
CA THR A 54 17.03 9.98 -11.97
C THR A 54 16.51 8.82 -12.82
N GLY A 55 15.73 9.11 -13.87
CA GLY A 55 15.07 8.07 -14.67
C GLY A 55 13.77 7.54 -14.05
N VAL A 56 13.36 8.06 -12.91
CA VAL A 56 12.08 7.72 -12.27
C VAL A 56 10.92 8.39 -13.03
N ASP A 57 9.83 7.66 -13.24
CA ASP A 57 8.64 8.12 -13.96
C ASP A 57 7.57 8.75 -13.06
N GLY A 58 7.62 8.49 -11.77
CA GLY A 58 6.63 8.98 -10.81
C GLY A 58 6.97 8.70 -9.36
N ILE A 59 6.08 9.11 -8.45
CA ILE A 59 6.21 8.90 -7.02
C ILE A 59 4.98 8.23 -6.41
N ALA A 60 5.18 7.43 -5.35
CA ALA A 60 4.14 6.94 -4.47
C ALA A 60 4.34 7.54 -3.08
N VAL A 61 3.29 8.17 -2.56
CA VAL A 61 3.31 8.88 -1.28
C VAL A 61 2.10 8.53 -0.43
N VAL A 62 2.29 8.48 0.88
CA VAL A 62 1.21 8.28 1.86
C VAL A 62 1.18 9.49 2.82
N SER A 63 2.13 9.56 3.75
CA SER A 63 2.16 10.58 4.79
C SER A 63 2.25 12.02 4.25
N ALA A 64 2.90 12.23 3.12
CA ALA A 64 2.99 13.55 2.49
C ALA A 64 1.63 14.15 2.10
N ILE A 65 0.59 13.33 1.96
CA ILE A 65 -0.79 13.75 1.72
C ILE A 65 -1.61 13.59 3.00
N PHE A 66 -1.66 12.40 3.55
CA PHE A 66 -2.62 12.05 4.60
C PHE A 66 -2.23 12.51 6.02
N ALA A 67 -0.98 12.88 6.27
CA ALA A 67 -0.58 13.55 7.50
C ALA A 67 -0.69 15.09 7.43
N SER A 68 -1.20 15.64 6.32
CA SER A 68 -1.44 17.08 6.15
C SER A 68 -2.82 17.45 6.66
N ASP A 69 -2.95 18.64 7.28
CA ASP A 69 -4.23 19.21 7.70
C ASP A 69 -5.17 19.49 6.51
N ASP A 70 -4.62 19.68 5.31
CA ASP A 70 -5.36 19.86 4.05
C ASP A 70 -4.80 18.92 2.98
N CYS A 71 -5.36 17.70 2.92
CA CYS A 71 -4.99 16.68 1.94
C CYS A 71 -5.18 17.15 0.49
N ALA A 72 -6.22 17.95 0.23
CA ALA A 72 -6.50 18.44 -1.11
C ALA A 72 -5.42 19.42 -1.58
N LEU A 73 -4.99 20.32 -0.71
CA LEU A 73 -3.91 21.26 -1.01
C LEU A 73 -2.56 20.54 -1.15
N ALA A 74 -2.27 19.58 -0.24
CA ALA A 74 -1.04 18.78 -0.31
C ALA A 74 -0.96 17.99 -1.62
N THR A 75 -2.06 17.34 -2.02
CA THR A 75 -2.15 16.63 -3.29
C THR A 75 -1.92 17.55 -4.49
N ARG A 76 -2.54 18.73 -4.50
CA ARG A 76 -2.36 19.70 -5.60
C ARG A 76 -0.92 20.18 -5.72
N LYS A 77 -0.28 20.50 -4.59
CA LYS A 77 1.13 20.91 -4.56
C LYS A 77 2.05 19.83 -5.12
N LEU A 78 1.90 18.59 -4.63
CA LEU A 78 2.69 17.46 -5.13
C LEU A 78 2.41 17.17 -6.60
N PHE A 79 1.16 17.25 -7.04
CA PHE A 79 0.79 17.04 -8.44
C PHE A 79 1.45 18.06 -9.39
N VAL A 80 1.46 19.34 -9.02
CA VAL A 80 2.14 20.37 -9.81
C VAL A 80 3.65 20.10 -9.84
N LYS A 81 4.23 19.81 -8.69
CA LYS A 81 5.66 19.55 -8.53
C LYS A 81 6.12 18.34 -9.34
N THR A 82 5.39 17.24 -9.30
CA THR A 82 5.71 16.02 -10.07
C THR A 82 5.58 16.23 -11.58
N ARG A 83 4.67 17.09 -12.03
CA ARG A 83 4.59 17.48 -13.44
C ARG A 83 5.79 18.28 -13.93
N GLU A 84 6.36 19.09 -13.05
CA GLU A 84 7.59 19.82 -13.35
C GLU A 84 8.81 18.88 -13.41
N LEU A 85 8.85 17.89 -12.52
CA LEU A 85 9.97 16.95 -12.41
C LEU A 85 9.96 15.88 -13.53
N PHE A 86 8.79 15.29 -13.82
CA PHE A 86 8.66 14.11 -14.69
C PHE A 86 7.90 14.39 -16.01
N GLY A 87 7.50 15.65 -16.24
CA GLY A 87 6.75 16.02 -17.43
C GLY A 87 5.28 15.62 -17.39
N LYS A 88 4.64 15.54 -18.57
CA LYS A 88 3.17 15.39 -18.68
C LYS A 88 2.65 13.95 -18.58
N LYS A 89 3.44 12.98 -18.19
CA LYS A 89 2.94 11.63 -17.94
C LYS A 89 1.90 11.68 -16.81
N ARG A 90 0.70 11.10 -17.02
CA ARG A 90 -0.48 11.30 -16.18
C ARG A 90 -0.96 9.99 -15.56
N ASN A 91 -0.11 9.26 -14.90
CA ASN A 91 -0.55 8.08 -14.18
C ASN A 91 -0.41 8.34 -12.69
N ILE A 92 -1.53 8.26 -11.97
CA ILE A 92 -1.56 8.31 -10.51
C ILE A 92 -1.93 6.91 -10.06
N ILE A 93 -1.07 6.32 -9.25
CA ILE A 93 -1.35 5.07 -8.56
C ILE A 93 -1.62 5.45 -7.11
N MET A 94 -2.79 5.12 -6.62
CA MET A 94 -3.21 5.40 -5.26
C MET A 94 -3.58 4.08 -4.60
N ASP A 95 -3.03 3.86 -3.43
CA ASP A 95 -3.49 2.81 -2.54
C ASP A 95 -4.87 3.18 -1.99
N MET A 96 -5.80 2.24 -1.95
CA MET A 96 -7.17 2.51 -1.58
C MET A 96 -7.44 2.18 -0.11
N ASP A 97 -7.08 0.98 0.29
CA ASP A 97 -7.44 0.46 1.61
C ASP A 97 -6.57 1.04 2.73
N GLY A 98 -7.20 1.71 3.69
CA GLY A 98 -6.49 2.42 4.75
C GLY A 98 -5.76 3.69 4.29
N THR A 99 -5.89 4.05 3.02
CA THR A 99 -5.25 5.22 2.41
C THR A 99 -6.29 6.21 1.86
N LEU A 100 -7.08 5.83 0.87
CA LEU A 100 -8.18 6.63 0.32
C LEU A 100 -9.49 6.41 1.06
N ALA A 101 -9.70 5.19 1.52
CA ALA A 101 -10.86 4.78 2.29
C ALA A 101 -10.41 4.18 3.62
N ASP A 102 -11.06 4.55 4.71
CA ASP A 102 -10.90 3.87 6.00
C ASP A 102 -11.64 2.52 5.96
N SER A 103 -11.09 1.61 5.16
CA SER A 103 -11.64 0.27 4.96
C SER A 103 -11.14 -0.76 5.98
N MET A 104 -10.09 -0.44 6.75
CA MET A 104 -9.50 -1.37 7.71
C MET A 104 -10.48 -1.93 8.74
N PRO A 105 -11.46 -1.14 9.28
CA PRO A 105 -12.49 -1.69 10.15
C PRO A 105 -13.38 -2.74 9.45
N PHE A 106 -13.65 -2.55 8.15
CA PHE A 106 -14.42 -3.50 7.35
C PHE A 106 -13.67 -4.81 7.10
N TRP A 107 -12.38 -4.72 6.78
CA TRP A 107 -11.54 -5.91 6.60
C TRP A 107 -11.48 -6.75 7.86
N LYS A 108 -11.26 -6.13 9.03
CA LYS A 108 -11.28 -6.83 10.32
C LYS A 108 -12.63 -7.48 10.61
N LYS A 109 -13.71 -6.74 10.36
CA LYS A 109 -15.06 -7.24 10.55
C LYS A 109 -15.37 -8.41 9.60
N SER A 110 -15.02 -8.31 8.32
CA SER A 110 -15.26 -9.37 7.34
C SER A 110 -14.49 -10.64 7.65
N ALA A 111 -13.23 -10.54 8.10
CA ALA A 111 -12.45 -11.68 8.56
C ALA A 111 -13.12 -12.41 9.73
N ARG A 112 -13.54 -11.67 10.74
CA ARG A 112 -14.27 -12.21 11.91
C ARG A 112 -15.59 -12.87 11.50
N GLU A 113 -16.41 -12.18 10.72
CA GLU A 113 -17.70 -12.69 10.24
C GLU A 113 -17.54 -13.95 9.38
N TYR A 114 -16.53 -13.98 8.51
CA TYR A 114 -16.22 -15.15 7.70
C TYR A 114 -15.95 -16.38 8.56
N ALA A 115 -15.09 -16.27 9.56
CA ALA A 115 -14.74 -17.37 10.45
C ALA A 115 -15.97 -17.85 11.25
N ILE A 116 -16.77 -16.95 11.78
CA ILE A 116 -18.00 -17.26 12.53
C ILE A 116 -19.04 -17.95 11.64
N LEU A 117 -19.27 -17.44 10.42
CA LEU A 117 -20.22 -18.04 9.47
C LEU A 117 -19.85 -19.47 9.05
N ARG A 118 -18.56 -19.80 9.12
CA ARG A 118 -18.05 -21.16 8.86
C ARG A 118 -18.01 -22.04 10.11
N GLY A 119 -18.51 -21.53 11.26
CA GLY A 119 -18.64 -22.28 12.49
C GLY A 119 -17.35 -22.41 13.30
N ALA A 120 -16.35 -21.54 13.04
CA ALA A 120 -15.12 -21.55 13.80
C ALA A 120 -15.33 -21.00 15.21
N ASP A 121 -14.67 -21.63 16.16
CA ASP A 121 -14.47 -21.08 17.50
C ASP A 121 -13.25 -20.15 17.46
N ILE A 122 -13.49 -18.83 17.51
CA ILE A 122 -12.46 -17.83 17.36
C ILE A 122 -11.94 -17.34 18.72
N PRO A 123 -10.63 -17.19 18.89
CA PRO A 123 -10.05 -16.71 20.15
C PRO A 123 -10.40 -15.24 20.43
N ASP A 124 -10.35 -14.83 21.69
CA ASP A 124 -10.66 -13.45 22.11
C ASP A 124 -9.76 -12.41 21.43
N ASN A 125 -8.49 -12.75 21.20
CA ASN A 125 -7.51 -11.90 20.53
C ASN A 125 -7.46 -12.08 18.98
N PHE A 126 -8.52 -12.60 18.39
CA PHE A 126 -8.59 -12.88 16.95
C PHE A 126 -8.23 -11.67 16.08
N ASP A 127 -8.77 -10.49 16.42
CA ASP A 127 -8.53 -9.26 15.64
C ASP A 127 -7.09 -8.75 15.75
N GLU A 128 -6.40 -9.04 16.87
CA GLU A 128 -4.98 -8.72 17.03
C GLU A 128 -4.12 -9.65 16.16
N ILE A 129 -4.44 -10.94 16.15
CA ILE A 129 -3.74 -11.95 15.36
C ILE A 129 -3.93 -11.68 13.86
N THR A 130 -5.16 -11.49 13.42
CA THR A 130 -5.47 -11.34 11.99
C THR A 130 -5.21 -9.95 11.45
N GLY A 131 -5.16 -8.93 12.31
CA GLY A 131 -4.96 -7.55 11.91
C GLY A 131 -3.58 -7.20 11.35
N VAL A 132 -2.61 -8.12 11.47
CA VAL A 132 -1.25 -7.98 10.93
C VAL A 132 -0.96 -8.94 9.76
N MET A 133 -1.92 -9.79 9.41
CA MET A 133 -1.80 -10.80 8.36
C MET A 133 -2.14 -10.19 7.01
N ASP A 134 -1.42 -10.61 5.99
CA ASP A 134 -1.92 -10.45 4.63
C ASP A 134 -3.01 -11.50 4.31
N LEU A 135 -3.58 -11.43 3.11
CA LEU A 135 -4.71 -12.29 2.75
C LEU A 135 -4.31 -13.78 2.61
N ASN A 136 -3.06 -14.06 2.23
CA ASN A 136 -2.54 -15.42 2.14
C ASN A 136 -2.31 -16.01 3.54
N ASP A 137 -1.66 -15.22 4.41
CA ASP A 137 -1.43 -15.58 5.81
C ASP A 137 -2.75 -15.84 6.53
N TYR A 138 -3.77 -15.00 6.26
CA TYR A 138 -5.11 -15.21 6.79
C TYR A 138 -5.74 -16.50 6.28
N ALA A 139 -5.62 -16.82 4.99
CA ALA A 139 -6.15 -18.06 4.43
C ALA A 139 -5.50 -19.31 5.05
N GLU A 140 -4.17 -19.26 5.26
CA GLU A 140 -3.44 -20.32 5.95
C GLU A 140 -3.85 -20.44 7.42
N TYR A 141 -4.03 -19.35 8.11
CA TYR A 141 -4.49 -19.33 9.50
C TYR A 141 -5.89 -19.96 9.63
N VAL A 142 -6.83 -19.54 8.78
CA VAL A 142 -8.20 -20.09 8.76
C VAL A 142 -8.21 -21.59 8.50
N LYS A 143 -7.37 -22.03 7.58
CA LYS A 143 -7.28 -23.46 7.23
C LYS A 143 -6.57 -24.30 8.31
N ASN A 144 -5.40 -23.84 8.75
CA ASN A 144 -4.52 -24.66 9.58
C ASN A 144 -4.81 -24.54 11.08
N VAL A 145 -5.30 -23.37 11.54
CA VAL A 145 -5.56 -23.10 12.96
C VAL A 145 -7.05 -23.22 13.29
N LEU A 146 -7.93 -22.67 12.46
CA LEU A 146 -9.36 -22.73 12.69
C LEU A 146 -10.03 -23.99 12.09
N GLY A 147 -9.28 -24.77 11.31
CA GLY A 147 -9.77 -26.03 10.74
C GLY A 147 -10.84 -25.87 9.66
N ILE A 148 -10.95 -24.69 9.05
CA ILE A 148 -11.93 -24.43 7.98
C ILE A 148 -11.33 -24.83 6.64
N ASP A 149 -11.92 -25.78 5.93
CA ASP A 149 -11.50 -26.11 4.58
C ASP A 149 -11.94 -25.02 3.61
N THR A 150 -10.98 -24.19 3.22
CA THR A 150 -11.18 -23.01 2.38
C THR A 150 -9.94 -22.68 1.57
N ASN A 151 -10.11 -21.81 0.59
CA ASN A 151 -9.02 -21.23 -0.22
C ASN A 151 -9.16 -19.71 -0.34
N LEU A 152 -8.12 -19.07 -0.89
CA LEU A 152 -8.05 -17.63 -1.04
C LEU A 152 -9.23 -17.04 -1.83
N GLU A 153 -9.65 -17.70 -2.91
CA GLU A 153 -10.76 -17.26 -3.76
C GLU A 153 -12.07 -17.21 -2.98
N GLN A 154 -12.39 -18.27 -2.25
CA GLN A 154 -13.60 -18.36 -1.40
C GLN A 154 -13.61 -17.31 -0.28
N ILE A 155 -12.45 -17.01 0.31
CA ILE A 155 -12.32 -15.97 1.33
C ILE A 155 -12.58 -14.61 0.70
N THR A 156 -11.99 -14.32 -0.46
CA THR A 156 -12.14 -13.04 -1.15
C THR A 156 -13.59 -12.81 -1.60
N GLU A 157 -14.24 -13.80 -2.18
CA GLU A 157 -15.65 -13.75 -2.57
C GLU A 157 -16.55 -13.46 -1.36
N ALA A 158 -16.34 -14.20 -0.27
CA ALA A 158 -17.12 -14.00 0.95
C ALA A 158 -16.88 -12.63 1.59
N ALA A 159 -15.65 -12.13 1.57
CA ALA A 159 -15.35 -10.78 2.06
C ALA A 159 -16.11 -9.72 1.26
N VAL A 160 -16.16 -9.83 -0.07
CA VAL A 160 -16.94 -8.95 -0.94
C VAL A 160 -18.43 -9.05 -0.64
N GLU A 161 -18.96 -10.25 -0.43
CA GLU A 161 -20.38 -10.43 -0.06
C GLU A 161 -20.71 -9.80 1.29
N ILE A 162 -19.83 -9.93 2.29
CA ILE A 162 -20.02 -9.34 3.61
C ILE A 162 -19.99 -7.81 3.52
N MET A 163 -19.03 -7.26 2.75
CA MET A 163 -18.94 -5.81 2.53
C MET A 163 -20.18 -5.24 1.84
N ASN A 164 -20.75 -5.94 0.88
CA ASN A 164 -21.96 -5.50 0.16
C ASN A 164 -23.26 -5.53 1.02
N LYS A 165 -23.23 -6.16 2.18
CA LYS A 165 -24.38 -6.23 3.10
C LYS A 165 -24.42 -5.08 4.10
N HIS A 166 -23.37 -4.29 4.18
CA HIS A 166 -23.20 -3.18 5.12
C HIS A 166 -22.95 -1.86 4.41
#